data_2fe6a34643801b514628455147c33888
#
_entry.id   2fe6a34643801b514628455147c33888
#
_cell.length_a   1.000
_cell.length_b   1.000
_cell.length_c   1.000
_cell.angle_alpha   90.00
_cell.angle_beta   90.00
_cell.angle_gamma   90.00
#
_symmetry.space_group_name_H-M   'P 1'
#
loop_
_entity.id
_entity.type
_entity.pdbx_description
1 polymer ?
#
loop_
_entity_poly.entity_id
_entity_poly.type
_entity_poly.pdbx_seq_one_letter_code
_entity_poly.pdbx_strand_id
1 'polypeptide(L)'
;MIKFEWKKLCRLRVFIFFLLMTILLIACLFIRNDMQQDMVKAERVEFFRHHSSEVTSQLVTDQKRQSEIGEGADSTLEESIEVGKTLYAKLQDLITHITEDGHMKALQLENDVYELAMHYQSLDKRYPMSQPEMEDEIKLNNKLLKNELPKENLAISIQPAVFMKQTVQLLVNTFGFFILLVIIGTPIAREFDDKTIKLTYVLPISSTRMVVSKWISLVLAGMAWLFVVFLSAYTISRLFGSEVKSLFNYPFFTKDMTFISAGDYVQQSIIFSVIYLFVLMSVFICLSFLVKNTLIVHIVLFILFSINLLIIKNGGAHPLLPWSYQDLDFTVLQHEAASWLGAIFSFLVTIIMLLLAIKASQRRDYQS
;
A
#
# COMPACT_ATOMS: atom_id res chain seq x y z
N MET A 1 -24.44 26.25 -9.49
CA MET A 1 -23.95 26.14 -8.12
C MET A 1 -22.68 25.31 -8.06
N ILE A 2 -22.59 24.10 -8.62
CA ILE A 2 -21.36 23.29 -8.67
C ILE A 2 -20.16 24.11 -9.15
N LYS A 3 -20.28 24.82 -10.29
CA LYS A 3 -19.21 25.67 -10.86
C LYS A 3 -18.76 26.78 -9.90
N PHE A 4 -19.65 27.29 -9.07
CA PHE A 4 -19.34 28.29 -8.05
C PHE A 4 -18.54 27.65 -6.88
N GLU A 5 -19.02 26.56 -6.33
CA GLU A 5 -18.35 25.84 -5.24
C GLU A 5 -16.96 25.34 -5.68
N TRP A 6 -16.86 24.77 -6.88
CA TRP A 6 -15.58 24.37 -7.46
C TRP A 6 -14.60 25.55 -7.61
N LYS A 7 -15.08 26.68 -8.16
CA LYS A 7 -14.25 27.88 -8.30
C LYS A 7 -13.79 28.43 -6.95
N LYS A 8 -14.62 28.29 -5.90
CA LYS A 8 -14.26 28.66 -4.54
C LYS A 8 -13.12 27.80 -4.02
N LEU A 9 -13.19 26.46 -4.18
CA LEU A 9 -12.13 25.53 -3.80
C LEU A 9 -10.84 25.80 -4.59
N CYS A 10 -10.93 25.96 -5.91
CA CYS A 10 -9.74 26.25 -6.73
C CYS A 10 -9.09 27.61 -6.45
N ARG A 11 -9.85 28.61 -5.97
CA ARG A 11 -9.30 29.90 -5.54
C ARG A 11 -8.55 29.84 -4.21
N LEU A 12 -8.76 28.78 -3.44
CA LEU A 12 -8.01 28.54 -2.21
C LEU A 12 -6.57 28.13 -2.56
N ARG A 13 -5.64 29.04 -2.34
CA ARG A 13 -4.21 28.78 -2.50
C ARG A 13 -3.77 27.53 -1.73
N VAL A 14 -4.46 27.22 -0.62
CA VAL A 14 -4.20 26.05 0.23
C VAL A 14 -4.42 24.74 -0.53
N PHE A 15 -5.47 24.62 -1.35
CA PHE A 15 -5.69 23.39 -2.12
C PHE A 15 -4.62 23.19 -3.22
N ILE A 16 -4.27 24.25 -3.94
CA ILE A 16 -3.19 24.18 -4.94
C ILE A 16 -1.86 23.85 -4.26
N PHE A 17 -1.56 24.50 -3.15
CA PHE A 17 -0.36 24.20 -2.35
C PHE A 17 -0.33 22.73 -1.89
N PHE A 18 -1.46 22.20 -1.46
CA PHE A 18 -1.58 20.80 -1.07
C PHE A 18 -1.29 19.84 -2.23
N LEU A 19 -1.79 20.11 -3.44
CA LEU A 19 -1.46 19.32 -4.62
C LEU A 19 0.05 19.36 -4.94
N LEU A 20 0.66 20.54 -4.87
CA LEU A 20 2.11 20.70 -5.07
C LEU A 20 2.92 19.96 -4.00
N MET A 21 2.51 20.04 -2.74
CA MET A 21 3.14 19.30 -1.63
C MET A 21 2.99 17.78 -1.81
N THR A 22 1.87 17.33 -2.36
CA THR A 22 1.68 15.91 -2.70
C THR A 22 2.70 15.44 -3.74
N ILE A 23 2.89 16.19 -4.81
CA ILE A 23 3.90 15.90 -5.85
C ILE A 23 5.30 15.91 -5.26
N LEU A 24 5.63 16.94 -4.45
CA LEU A 24 6.92 17.05 -3.78
C LEU A 24 7.20 15.84 -2.88
N LEU A 25 6.21 15.40 -2.11
CA LEU A 25 6.35 14.27 -1.20
C LEU A 25 6.59 12.96 -1.96
N ILE A 26 5.91 12.75 -3.10
CA ILE A 26 6.16 11.60 -3.99
C ILE A 26 7.56 11.68 -4.58
N ALA A 27 8.01 12.87 -5.02
CA ALA A 27 9.37 13.05 -5.52
C ALA A 27 10.42 12.80 -4.44
N CYS A 28 10.20 13.26 -3.20
CA CYS A 28 11.08 12.97 -2.07
C CYS A 28 11.13 11.46 -1.75
N LEU A 29 9.99 10.76 -1.82
CA LEU A 29 9.94 9.31 -1.65
C LEU A 29 10.78 8.62 -2.72
N PHE A 30 10.66 9.05 -3.98
CA PHE A 30 11.43 8.50 -5.09
C PHE A 30 12.94 8.72 -4.89
N ILE A 31 13.36 9.96 -4.59
CA ILE A 31 14.77 10.30 -4.35
C ILE A 31 15.33 9.49 -3.19
N ARG A 32 14.58 9.35 -2.09
CA ARG A 32 14.99 8.49 -0.97
C ARG A 32 15.24 7.06 -1.43
N ASN A 33 14.31 6.50 -2.19
CA ASN A 33 14.41 5.12 -2.67
C ASN A 33 15.61 4.95 -3.62
N ASP A 34 15.83 5.91 -4.52
CA ASP A 34 16.95 5.91 -5.45
C ASP A 34 18.29 5.92 -4.70
N MET A 35 18.43 6.81 -3.72
CA MET A 35 19.62 6.88 -2.87
C MET A 35 19.89 5.62 -2.04
N GLN A 36 18.87 4.80 -1.79
CA GLN A 36 18.97 3.59 -0.98
C GLN A 36 19.13 2.30 -1.80
N GLN A 37 19.19 2.36 -3.13
CA GLN A 37 19.34 1.16 -3.97
C GLN A 37 20.62 0.36 -3.66
N ASP A 38 21.75 1.04 -3.50
CA ASP A 38 23.02 0.39 -3.16
C ASP A 38 22.96 -0.28 -1.78
N MET A 39 22.26 0.33 -0.83
CA MET A 39 22.05 -0.23 0.50
C MET A 39 21.20 -1.50 0.44
N VAL A 40 20.12 -1.51 -0.34
CA VAL A 40 19.26 -2.70 -0.55
C VAL A 40 20.06 -3.86 -1.14
N LYS A 41 20.92 -3.56 -2.13
CA LYS A 41 21.81 -4.54 -2.72
C LYS A 41 22.81 -5.08 -1.70
N ALA A 42 23.42 -4.19 -0.90
CA ALA A 42 24.35 -4.57 0.16
C ALA A 42 23.67 -5.42 1.26
N GLU A 43 22.45 -5.08 1.68
CA GLU A 43 21.66 -5.84 2.65
C GLU A 43 21.36 -7.26 2.14
N ARG A 44 21.01 -7.40 0.85
CA ARG A 44 20.76 -8.72 0.27
C ARG A 44 22.03 -9.58 0.20
N VAL A 45 23.17 -8.98 -0.15
CA VAL A 45 24.47 -9.66 -0.12
C VAL A 45 24.82 -10.08 1.30
N GLU A 46 24.64 -9.22 2.30
CA GLU A 46 24.95 -9.51 3.69
C GLU A 46 24.03 -10.60 4.26
N PHE A 47 22.77 -10.62 3.87
CA PHE A 47 21.83 -11.68 4.22
C PHE A 47 22.36 -13.06 3.79
N PHE A 48 22.75 -13.23 2.53
CA PHE A 48 23.30 -14.52 2.05
C PHE A 48 24.69 -14.80 2.59
N ARG A 49 25.50 -13.78 2.88
CA ARG A 49 26.81 -13.94 3.54
C ARG A 49 26.64 -14.50 4.97
N HIS A 50 25.65 -14.00 5.71
CA HIS A 50 25.32 -14.53 7.02
C HIS A 50 24.92 -16.03 6.95
N HIS A 51 24.06 -16.40 6.00
CA HIS A 51 23.68 -17.79 5.77
C HIS A 51 24.90 -18.65 5.40
N SER A 52 25.78 -18.16 4.56
CA SER A 52 27.03 -18.84 4.20
C SER A 52 27.94 -19.05 5.42
N SER A 53 28.04 -18.07 6.30
CA SER A 53 28.83 -18.18 7.54
C SER A 53 28.28 -19.25 8.49
N GLU A 54 26.97 -19.33 8.65
CA GLU A 54 26.31 -20.35 9.47
C GLU A 54 26.57 -21.77 8.93
N VAL A 55 26.41 -21.96 7.62
CA VAL A 55 26.69 -23.25 6.96
C VAL A 55 28.16 -23.63 7.14
N THR A 56 29.10 -22.68 6.97
CA THR A 56 30.53 -22.91 7.15
C THR A 56 30.85 -23.32 8.58
N SER A 57 30.28 -22.68 9.57
CA SER A 57 30.49 -23.00 10.99
C SER A 57 30.05 -24.45 11.31
N GLN A 58 28.93 -24.91 10.76
CA GLN A 58 28.46 -26.26 10.93
C GLN A 58 29.34 -27.26 10.18
N LEU A 59 29.75 -26.96 8.94
CA LEU A 59 30.67 -27.80 8.16
C LEU A 59 31.98 -28.05 8.89
N VAL A 60 32.59 -27.01 9.50
CA VAL A 60 33.82 -27.18 10.29
C VAL A 60 33.60 -28.13 11.48
N THR A 61 32.47 -28.01 12.14
CA THR A 61 32.11 -28.86 13.26
C THR A 61 31.89 -30.31 12.82
N ASP A 62 31.17 -30.51 11.72
CA ASP A 62 30.87 -31.83 11.16
C ASP A 62 32.13 -32.51 10.62
N GLN A 63 33.02 -31.82 9.97
CA GLN A 63 34.31 -32.33 9.49
C GLN A 63 35.21 -32.76 10.66
N LYS A 64 35.23 -31.99 11.75
CA LYS A 64 35.95 -32.36 12.96
C LYS A 64 35.38 -33.65 13.55
N ARG A 65 34.04 -33.73 13.67
CA ARG A 65 33.37 -34.94 14.14
C ARG A 65 33.65 -36.16 13.26
N GLN A 66 33.65 -36.01 11.93
CA GLN A 66 34.00 -37.05 10.98
C GLN A 66 35.44 -37.55 11.20
N SER A 67 36.39 -36.65 11.44
CA SER A 67 37.80 -36.99 11.72
C SER A 67 37.97 -37.75 13.03
N GLU A 68 37.07 -37.57 14.02
CA GLU A 68 37.10 -38.27 15.31
C GLU A 68 36.48 -39.68 15.22
N ILE A 69 35.42 -39.86 14.39
CA ILE A 69 34.67 -41.11 14.28
C ILE A 69 35.29 -42.06 13.21
N GLY A 70 35.96 -41.49 12.21
CA GLY A 70 36.50 -42.22 11.03
C GLY A 70 35.57 -42.15 9.83
N GLU A 71 36.16 -42.17 8.62
CA GLU A 71 35.38 -42.15 7.37
C GLU A 71 34.54 -43.47 7.24
N GLY A 72 33.29 -43.29 6.79
CA GLY A 72 32.34 -44.42 6.59
C GLY A 72 31.60 -44.91 7.84
N ALA A 73 31.86 -44.33 9.02
CA ALA A 73 31.18 -44.71 10.27
C ALA A 73 29.75 -44.18 10.41
N ASP A 74 29.43 -43.03 9.76
CA ASP A 74 28.12 -42.37 9.78
C ASP A 74 27.78 -41.82 8.40
N SER A 75 26.97 -42.53 7.65
CA SER A 75 26.57 -42.14 6.28
C SER A 75 25.75 -40.86 6.24
N THR A 76 24.99 -40.57 7.29
CA THR A 76 24.19 -39.31 7.38
C THR A 76 25.07 -38.11 7.60
N LEU A 77 26.14 -38.26 8.34
CA LEU A 77 27.15 -37.19 8.54
C LEU A 77 27.91 -36.93 7.24
N GLU A 78 28.29 -37.94 6.50
CA GLU A 78 28.95 -37.80 5.20
C GLU A 78 28.06 -37.07 4.19
N GLU A 79 26.80 -37.48 4.08
CA GLU A 79 25.80 -36.80 3.24
C GLU A 79 25.62 -35.34 3.66
N SER A 80 25.51 -35.07 4.96
CA SER A 80 25.37 -33.70 5.46
C SER A 80 26.56 -32.79 5.13
N ILE A 81 27.78 -33.34 5.13
CA ILE A 81 28.99 -32.60 4.75
C ILE A 81 29.00 -32.32 3.23
N GLU A 82 28.60 -33.26 2.40
CA GLU A 82 28.54 -33.11 0.95
C GLU A 82 27.49 -32.07 0.54
N VAL A 83 26.27 -32.21 1.08
CA VAL A 83 25.20 -31.26 0.87
C VAL A 83 25.60 -29.86 1.36
N GLY A 84 26.20 -29.74 2.54
CA GLY A 84 26.68 -28.48 3.09
C GLY A 84 27.78 -27.82 2.25
N LYS A 85 28.72 -28.59 1.69
CA LYS A 85 29.74 -28.06 0.75
C LYS A 85 29.10 -27.55 -0.53
N THR A 86 28.13 -28.25 -1.08
CA THR A 86 27.39 -27.87 -2.28
C THR A 86 26.57 -26.60 -2.02
N LEU A 87 25.87 -26.53 -0.88
CA LEU A 87 25.11 -25.36 -0.43
C LEU A 87 26.02 -24.14 -0.27
N TYR A 88 27.19 -24.30 0.38
CA TYR A 88 28.15 -23.22 0.51
C TYR A 88 28.63 -22.71 -0.86
N ALA A 89 28.98 -23.58 -1.78
CA ALA A 89 29.42 -23.19 -3.13
C ALA A 89 28.31 -22.41 -3.87
N LYS A 90 27.06 -22.89 -3.81
CA LYS A 90 25.91 -22.20 -4.42
C LYS A 90 25.62 -20.84 -3.77
N LEU A 91 25.81 -20.69 -2.46
CA LEU A 91 25.70 -19.40 -1.76
C LEU A 91 26.76 -18.42 -2.23
N GLN A 92 28.02 -18.85 -2.46
CA GLN A 92 29.05 -17.97 -2.99
C GLN A 92 28.76 -17.53 -4.44
N ASP A 93 28.29 -18.46 -5.29
CA ASP A 93 27.87 -18.14 -6.65
C ASP A 93 26.70 -17.15 -6.66
N LEU A 94 25.71 -17.33 -5.77
CA LEU A 94 24.58 -16.44 -5.61
C LEU A 94 25.03 -15.03 -5.22
N ILE A 95 25.90 -14.90 -4.22
CA ILE A 95 26.47 -13.62 -3.77
C ILE A 95 27.19 -12.91 -4.93
N THR A 96 27.97 -13.65 -5.72
CA THR A 96 28.68 -13.11 -6.88
C THR A 96 27.69 -12.56 -7.92
N HIS A 97 26.65 -13.34 -8.27
CA HIS A 97 25.65 -12.92 -9.27
C HIS A 97 24.77 -11.76 -8.80
N ILE A 98 24.47 -11.65 -7.49
CA ILE A 98 23.80 -10.46 -6.93
C ILE A 98 24.70 -9.23 -7.09
N THR A 99 26.00 -9.38 -6.88
CA THR A 99 26.97 -8.27 -6.97
C THR A 99 27.14 -7.79 -8.42
N GLU A 100 27.11 -8.71 -9.39
CA GLU A 100 27.29 -8.46 -10.82
C GLU A 100 26.00 -8.08 -11.57
N ASP A 101 24.88 -7.84 -10.86
CA ASP A 101 23.56 -7.51 -11.41
C ASP A 101 22.98 -8.58 -12.35
N GLY A 102 23.37 -9.82 -12.17
CA GLY A 102 22.86 -10.98 -12.89
C GLY A 102 21.46 -11.44 -12.40
N HIS A 103 20.44 -10.57 -12.45
CA HIS A 103 19.14 -10.75 -11.79
C HIS A 103 18.48 -12.11 -12.04
N MET A 104 18.42 -12.57 -13.31
CA MET A 104 17.75 -13.82 -13.64
C MET A 104 18.51 -15.04 -13.13
N LYS A 105 19.84 -15.00 -13.25
CA LYS A 105 20.70 -16.07 -12.75
C LYS A 105 20.70 -16.11 -11.22
N ALA A 106 20.71 -14.95 -10.57
CA ALA A 106 20.60 -14.86 -9.11
C ALA A 106 19.30 -15.47 -8.60
N LEU A 107 18.14 -15.27 -9.27
CA LEU A 107 16.87 -15.89 -8.88
C LEU A 107 16.89 -17.41 -9.02
N GLN A 108 17.51 -17.95 -10.09
CA GLN A 108 17.68 -19.40 -10.25
C GLN A 108 18.56 -19.98 -9.15
N LEU A 109 19.72 -19.35 -8.90
CA LEU A 109 20.62 -19.78 -7.84
C LEU A 109 19.99 -19.68 -6.45
N GLU A 110 19.15 -18.68 -6.21
CA GLU A 110 18.42 -18.54 -4.95
C GLU A 110 17.44 -19.69 -4.74
N ASN A 111 16.74 -20.15 -5.79
CA ASN A 111 15.90 -21.36 -5.72
C ASN A 111 16.73 -22.60 -5.42
N ASP A 112 17.85 -22.81 -6.15
CA ASP A 112 18.76 -23.95 -5.90
C ASP A 112 19.27 -23.95 -4.44
N VAL A 113 19.61 -22.76 -3.91
CA VAL A 113 20.05 -22.59 -2.51
C VAL A 113 18.95 -22.99 -1.54
N TYR A 114 17.71 -22.54 -1.76
CA TYR A 114 16.60 -22.90 -0.86
C TYR A 114 16.23 -24.38 -0.92
N GLU A 115 16.24 -25.01 -2.09
CA GLU A 115 16.01 -26.43 -2.23
C GLU A 115 17.10 -27.25 -1.51
N LEU A 116 18.37 -26.90 -1.68
CA LEU A 116 19.49 -27.51 -0.96
C LEU A 116 19.43 -27.25 0.55
N ALA A 117 19.02 -26.07 0.96
CA ALA A 117 18.88 -25.71 2.37
C ALA A 117 17.76 -26.51 3.06
N MET A 118 16.63 -26.75 2.39
CA MET A 118 15.56 -27.62 2.89
C MET A 118 16.06 -29.07 3.03
N HIS A 119 16.81 -29.56 2.04
CA HIS A 119 17.44 -30.91 2.16
C HIS A 119 18.45 -30.93 3.30
N TYR A 120 19.28 -29.91 3.47
CA TYR A 120 20.23 -29.80 4.57
C TYR A 120 19.54 -29.82 5.94
N GLN A 121 18.38 -29.11 6.07
CA GLN A 121 17.57 -29.17 7.29
C GLN A 121 16.97 -30.57 7.55
N SER A 122 16.62 -31.32 6.51
CA SER A 122 16.12 -32.71 6.67
C SER A 122 17.17 -33.67 7.23
N LEU A 123 18.45 -33.30 7.17
CA LEU A 123 19.60 -34.04 7.77
C LEU A 123 19.92 -33.51 9.20
N ASP A 124 18.96 -32.95 9.91
CA ASP A 124 19.11 -32.38 11.27
C ASP A 124 20.13 -31.22 11.36
N LYS A 125 20.35 -30.49 10.26
CA LYS A 125 21.22 -29.32 10.22
C LYS A 125 20.42 -28.03 10.33
N ARG A 126 21.07 -26.99 10.86
CA ARG A 126 20.44 -25.67 11.00
C ARG A 126 20.67 -24.84 9.75
N TYR A 127 19.61 -24.15 9.33
CA TYR A 127 19.67 -23.08 8.35
C TYR A 127 18.84 -21.90 8.88
N PRO A 128 19.28 -20.63 8.73
CA PRO A 128 18.65 -19.47 9.40
C PRO A 128 17.22 -19.17 8.99
N MET A 129 16.70 -19.82 7.95
CA MET A 129 15.37 -19.60 7.40
C MET A 129 14.50 -20.86 7.56
N SER A 130 13.21 -20.71 7.86
CA SER A 130 12.29 -21.84 8.00
C SER A 130 11.89 -22.43 6.63
N GLN A 131 11.48 -23.71 6.59
CA GLN A 131 11.04 -24.36 5.35
C GLN A 131 9.85 -23.66 4.68
N PRO A 132 8.77 -23.25 5.40
CA PRO A 132 7.67 -22.52 4.76
C PRO A 132 8.09 -21.18 4.13
N GLU A 133 9.01 -20.46 4.78
CA GLU A 133 9.55 -19.21 4.22
C GLU A 133 10.34 -19.47 2.94
N MET A 134 11.18 -20.51 2.90
CA MET A 134 11.91 -20.89 1.69
C MET A 134 10.99 -21.32 0.55
N GLU A 135 9.93 -22.09 0.84
CA GLU A 135 8.92 -22.47 -0.15
C GLU A 135 8.21 -21.27 -0.75
N ASP A 136 7.85 -20.27 0.07
CA ASP A 136 7.18 -19.05 -0.39
C ASP A 136 8.12 -18.19 -1.24
N GLU A 137 9.40 -18.09 -0.87
CA GLU A 137 10.43 -17.43 -1.69
C GLU A 137 10.63 -18.14 -3.03
N ILE A 138 10.68 -19.48 -3.08
CA ILE A 138 10.74 -20.25 -4.33
C ILE A 138 9.52 -19.98 -5.21
N LYS A 139 8.30 -19.93 -4.64
CA LYS A 139 7.08 -19.59 -5.39
C LYS A 139 7.17 -18.19 -6.00
N LEU A 140 7.65 -17.20 -5.22
CA LEU A 140 7.86 -15.83 -5.69
C LEU A 140 8.90 -15.80 -6.81
N ASN A 141 10.07 -16.39 -6.59
CA ASN A 141 11.17 -16.40 -7.56
C ASN A 141 10.74 -17.06 -8.87
N ASN A 142 10.01 -18.19 -8.82
CA ASN A 142 9.46 -18.85 -10.00
C ASN A 142 8.47 -17.95 -10.77
N LYS A 143 7.67 -17.16 -10.06
CA LYS A 143 6.76 -16.22 -10.70
C LYS A 143 7.51 -15.05 -11.34
N LEU A 144 8.57 -14.55 -10.70
CA LEU A 144 9.44 -13.50 -11.23
C LEU A 144 10.22 -14.01 -12.46
N LEU A 145 10.78 -15.22 -12.41
CA LEU A 145 11.47 -15.86 -13.53
C LEU A 145 10.54 -16.03 -14.75
N LYS A 146 9.30 -16.49 -14.51
CA LYS A 146 8.30 -16.63 -15.58
C LYS A 146 7.97 -15.31 -16.27
N ASN A 147 7.99 -14.21 -15.53
CA ASN A 147 7.67 -12.87 -16.03
C ASN A 147 8.90 -12.07 -16.44
N GLU A 148 10.11 -12.64 -16.35
CA GLU A 148 11.39 -11.98 -16.61
C GLU A 148 11.58 -10.69 -15.77
N LEU A 149 11.18 -10.74 -14.49
CA LEU A 149 11.23 -9.59 -13.58
C LEU A 149 12.34 -9.74 -12.54
N PRO A 150 13.06 -8.66 -12.19
CA PRO A 150 13.99 -8.66 -11.07
C PRO A 150 13.23 -8.75 -9.73
N LYS A 151 13.89 -9.25 -8.70
CA LYS A 151 13.38 -9.22 -7.34
C LYS A 151 13.61 -7.85 -6.73
N GLU A 152 12.53 -7.20 -6.34
CA GLU A 152 12.54 -5.84 -5.79
C GLU A 152 12.30 -5.85 -4.28
N ASN A 153 12.91 -4.90 -3.59
CA ASN A 153 12.54 -4.62 -2.21
C ASN A 153 11.22 -3.84 -2.20
N LEU A 154 10.16 -4.42 -1.63
CA LEU A 154 8.82 -3.81 -1.64
C LEU A 154 8.73 -2.50 -0.84
N ALA A 155 9.66 -2.25 0.10
CA ALA A 155 9.71 -1.03 0.90
C ALA A 155 10.56 0.08 0.24
N ILE A 156 11.54 -0.32 -0.60
CA ILE A 156 12.50 0.60 -1.20
C ILE A 156 12.73 0.17 -2.66
N SER A 157 11.93 0.68 -3.58
CA SER A 157 12.08 0.40 -5.01
C SER A 157 11.78 1.63 -5.84
N ILE A 158 12.49 1.76 -6.96
CA ILE A 158 12.26 2.79 -7.99
C ILE A 158 11.49 2.24 -9.19
N GLN A 159 11.20 0.94 -9.20
CA GLN A 159 10.43 0.30 -10.25
C GLN A 159 8.97 0.78 -10.21
N PRO A 160 8.39 1.23 -11.34
CA PRO A 160 7.07 1.85 -11.38
C PRO A 160 5.97 1.06 -10.67
N ALA A 161 5.89 -0.26 -10.84
CA ALA A 161 4.85 -1.08 -10.24
C ALA A 161 4.92 -1.08 -8.71
N VAL A 162 6.12 -1.30 -8.15
CA VAL A 162 6.36 -1.34 -6.71
C VAL A 162 6.30 0.07 -6.11
N PHE A 163 6.83 1.07 -6.83
CA PHE A 163 6.77 2.46 -6.39
C PHE A 163 5.32 2.99 -6.29
N MET A 164 4.44 2.60 -7.23
CA MET A 164 3.01 2.94 -7.13
C MET A 164 2.37 2.32 -5.88
N LYS A 165 2.72 1.07 -5.52
CA LYS A 165 2.27 0.45 -4.27
C LYS A 165 2.73 1.25 -3.05
N GLN A 166 4.01 1.64 -3.00
CA GLN A 166 4.55 2.46 -1.91
C GLN A 166 3.84 3.82 -1.81
N THR A 167 3.50 4.44 -2.94
CA THR A 167 2.74 5.69 -2.99
C THR A 167 1.33 5.50 -2.44
N VAL A 168 0.65 4.40 -2.75
CA VAL A 168 -0.65 4.05 -2.16
C VAL A 168 -0.51 3.90 -0.65
N GLN A 169 0.48 3.16 -0.16
CA GLN A 169 0.76 2.99 1.26
C GLN A 169 1.02 4.32 1.99
N LEU A 170 1.70 5.26 1.33
CA LEU A 170 2.05 6.55 1.93
C LEU A 170 0.89 7.54 1.95
N LEU A 171 0.10 7.63 0.87
CA LEU A 171 -0.87 8.72 0.64
C LEU A 171 -2.32 8.25 0.60
N VAL A 172 -2.62 7.05 0.07
CA VAL A 172 -3.99 6.56 -0.10
C VAL A 172 -4.37 5.66 1.08
N ASN A 173 -4.19 6.21 2.26
CA ASN A 173 -4.42 5.55 3.55
C ASN A 173 -5.25 6.45 4.49
N THR A 174 -5.48 5.99 5.70
CA THR A 174 -6.21 6.69 6.75
C THR A 174 -5.78 8.15 6.91
N PHE A 175 -4.48 8.41 7.02
CA PHE A 175 -3.95 9.76 7.25
C PHE A 175 -4.07 10.64 6.02
N GLY A 176 -3.80 10.10 4.83
CA GLY A 176 -3.92 10.84 3.58
C GLY A 176 -5.35 11.32 3.33
N PHE A 177 -6.34 10.44 3.49
CA PHE A 177 -7.74 10.79 3.37
C PHE A 177 -8.21 11.78 4.44
N PHE A 178 -7.72 11.66 5.68
CA PHE A 178 -8.05 12.61 6.74
C PHE A 178 -7.49 14.00 6.44
N ILE A 179 -6.22 14.11 6.04
CA ILE A 179 -5.59 15.39 5.67
C ILE A 179 -6.31 16.01 4.47
N LEU A 180 -6.60 15.21 3.43
CA LEU A 180 -7.39 15.66 2.30
C LEU A 180 -8.70 16.28 2.77
N LEU A 181 -9.45 15.56 3.61
CA LEU A 181 -10.74 16.00 4.10
C LEU A 181 -10.66 17.31 4.91
N VAL A 182 -9.67 17.45 5.76
CA VAL A 182 -9.42 18.69 6.52
C VAL A 182 -9.18 19.85 5.56
N ILE A 183 -8.37 19.66 4.52
CA ILE A 183 -7.99 20.74 3.59
C ILE A 183 -9.18 21.18 2.73
N ILE A 184 -9.88 20.23 2.09
CA ILE A 184 -10.97 20.57 1.17
C ILE A 184 -12.30 20.75 1.87
N GLY A 185 -12.50 20.17 3.05
CA GLY A 185 -13.74 20.24 3.83
C GLY A 185 -13.85 21.51 4.67
N THR A 186 -12.73 21.99 5.25
CA THR A 186 -12.72 23.18 6.11
C THR A 186 -13.44 24.41 5.49
N PRO A 187 -13.25 24.75 4.21
CA PRO A 187 -13.95 25.90 3.61
C PRO A 187 -15.46 25.77 3.59
N ILE A 188 -15.97 24.53 3.53
CA ILE A 188 -17.42 24.26 3.56
C ILE A 188 -17.94 24.30 5.00
N ALA A 189 -17.20 23.68 5.93
CA ALA A 189 -17.59 23.69 7.34
C ALA A 189 -17.57 25.11 7.94
N ARG A 190 -16.59 25.93 7.59
CA ARG A 190 -16.51 27.35 8.01
C ARG A 190 -17.71 28.20 7.59
N GLU A 191 -18.42 27.86 6.51
CA GLU A 191 -19.62 28.57 6.14
C GLU A 191 -20.70 28.55 7.24
N PHE A 192 -20.69 27.52 8.08
CA PHE A 192 -21.59 27.43 9.22
C PHE A 192 -21.11 28.28 10.39
N ASP A 193 -19.80 28.27 10.71
CA ASP A 193 -19.23 29.09 11.79
C ASP A 193 -19.36 30.58 11.48
N ASP A 194 -19.03 31.00 10.26
CA ASP A 194 -19.08 32.37 9.79
C ASP A 194 -20.51 32.83 9.44
N LYS A 195 -21.50 31.92 9.60
CA LYS A 195 -22.92 32.16 9.24
C LYS A 195 -23.16 32.53 7.78
N THR A 196 -22.14 32.42 6.91
CA THR A 196 -22.24 32.77 5.47
C THR A 196 -23.16 31.79 4.72
N ILE A 197 -23.41 30.61 5.27
CA ILE A 197 -24.41 29.66 4.75
C ILE A 197 -25.81 30.32 4.64
N LYS A 198 -26.13 31.33 5.47
CA LYS A 198 -27.40 32.05 5.41
C LYS A 198 -27.58 32.78 4.07
N LEU A 199 -26.50 33.27 3.47
CA LEU A 199 -26.54 33.90 2.14
C LEU A 199 -26.97 32.89 1.06
N THR A 200 -26.62 31.61 1.23
CA THR A 200 -27.04 30.55 0.30
C THR A 200 -28.53 30.24 0.46
N TYR A 201 -29.08 30.34 1.68
CA TYR A 201 -30.51 30.11 1.93
C TYR A 201 -31.42 31.24 1.37
N VAL A 202 -30.91 32.46 1.20
CA VAL A 202 -31.66 33.57 0.60
C VAL A 202 -31.81 33.41 -0.93
N LEU A 203 -30.92 32.60 -1.54
CA LEU A 203 -31.01 32.30 -2.96
C LEU A 203 -32.19 31.34 -3.25
N PRO A 204 -32.89 31.46 -4.39
CA PRO A 204 -33.98 30.60 -4.79
C PRO A 204 -33.46 29.23 -5.24
N ILE A 205 -32.82 28.52 -4.33
CA ILE A 205 -32.14 27.22 -4.59
C ILE A 205 -32.69 26.19 -3.60
N SER A 206 -33.12 25.02 -4.10
CA SER A 206 -33.57 23.94 -3.21
C SER A 206 -32.43 23.42 -2.33
N SER A 207 -32.76 23.00 -1.09
CA SER A 207 -31.82 22.39 -0.15
C SER A 207 -31.10 21.19 -0.76
N THR A 208 -31.79 20.38 -1.55
CA THR A 208 -31.18 19.25 -2.29
C THR A 208 -30.08 19.71 -3.23
N ARG A 209 -30.36 20.74 -4.05
CA ARG A 209 -29.36 21.28 -5.00
C ARG A 209 -28.16 21.88 -4.29
N MET A 210 -28.37 22.51 -3.14
CA MET A 210 -27.29 23.07 -2.30
C MET A 210 -26.39 21.95 -1.75
N VAL A 211 -26.95 20.94 -1.09
CA VAL A 211 -26.21 19.84 -0.48
C VAL A 211 -25.44 19.05 -1.56
N VAL A 212 -26.15 18.64 -2.62
CA VAL A 212 -25.54 17.85 -3.70
C VAL A 212 -24.43 18.61 -4.43
N SER A 213 -24.57 19.93 -4.65
CA SER A 213 -23.51 20.68 -5.32
C SER A 213 -22.26 20.83 -4.45
N LYS A 214 -22.39 20.95 -3.13
CA LYS A 214 -21.24 20.95 -2.21
C LYS A 214 -20.55 19.58 -2.18
N TRP A 215 -21.33 18.51 -2.11
CA TRP A 215 -20.82 17.15 -2.14
C TRP A 215 -20.06 16.86 -3.46
N ILE A 216 -20.66 17.15 -4.62
CA ILE A 216 -19.98 16.95 -5.93
C ILE A 216 -18.67 17.76 -5.99
N SER A 217 -18.64 18.99 -5.49
CA SER A 217 -17.43 19.80 -5.50
C SER A 217 -16.30 19.22 -4.65
N LEU A 218 -16.62 18.62 -3.49
CA LEU A 218 -15.65 17.90 -2.66
C LEU A 218 -15.15 16.61 -3.35
N VAL A 219 -16.08 15.84 -3.92
CA VAL A 219 -15.72 14.62 -4.66
C VAL A 219 -14.79 14.95 -5.82
N LEU A 220 -15.09 15.99 -6.61
CA LEU A 220 -14.22 16.42 -7.71
C LEU A 220 -12.84 16.88 -7.22
N ALA A 221 -12.76 17.57 -6.09
CA ALA A 221 -11.49 17.94 -5.48
C ALA A 221 -10.70 16.72 -5.00
N GLY A 222 -11.35 15.75 -4.37
CA GLY A 222 -10.74 14.49 -3.97
C GLY A 222 -10.26 13.66 -5.17
N MET A 223 -11.07 13.60 -6.24
CA MET A 223 -10.66 12.94 -7.49
C MET A 223 -9.46 13.63 -8.16
N ALA A 224 -9.42 14.97 -8.15
CA ALA A 224 -8.27 15.72 -8.65
C ALA A 224 -7.00 15.39 -7.85
N TRP A 225 -7.10 15.27 -6.54
CA TRP A 225 -5.97 14.85 -5.70
C TRP A 225 -5.54 13.41 -6.01
N LEU A 226 -6.44 12.44 -6.08
CA LEU A 226 -6.10 11.05 -6.46
C LEU A 226 -5.44 11.00 -7.84
N PHE A 227 -5.96 11.76 -8.80
CA PHE A 227 -5.36 11.85 -10.13
C PHE A 227 -3.92 12.36 -10.06
N VAL A 228 -3.64 13.39 -9.26
CA VAL A 228 -2.29 13.91 -9.04
C VAL A 228 -1.41 12.85 -8.38
N VAL A 229 -1.90 12.12 -7.36
CA VAL A 229 -1.15 11.05 -6.69
C VAL A 229 -0.72 9.97 -7.68
N PHE A 230 -1.67 9.35 -8.38
CA PHE A 230 -1.37 8.24 -9.29
C PHE A 230 -0.57 8.67 -10.52
N LEU A 231 -0.91 9.84 -11.10
CA LEU A 231 -0.20 10.36 -12.26
C LEU A 231 1.25 10.72 -11.92
N SER A 232 1.50 11.42 -10.81
CA SER A 232 2.87 11.78 -10.42
C SER A 232 3.70 10.57 -10.03
N ALA A 233 3.13 9.59 -9.30
CA ALA A 233 3.81 8.36 -8.97
C ALA A 233 4.24 7.58 -10.23
N TYR A 234 3.32 7.40 -11.18
CA TYR A 234 3.60 6.75 -12.44
C TYR A 234 4.63 7.51 -13.29
N THR A 235 4.46 8.82 -13.43
CA THR A 235 5.32 9.64 -14.29
C THR A 235 6.75 9.72 -13.74
N ILE A 236 6.92 9.97 -12.44
CA ILE A 236 8.24 10.07 -11.81
C ILE A 236 8.97 8.74 -11.92
N SER A 237 8.34 7.64 -11.54
CA SER A 237 8.97 6.32 -11.58
C SER A 237 9.22 5.82 -13.00
N ARG A 238 8.39 6.22 -13.98
CA ARG A 238 8.60 5.87 -15.39
C ARG A 238 9.73 6.64 -16.06
N LEU A 239 9.92 7.92 -15.69
CA LEU A 239 10.94 8.77 -16.28
C LEU A 239 12.33 8.57 -15.66
N PHE A 240 12.37 8.29 -14.35
CA PHE A 240 13.63 8.26 -13.59
C PHE A 240 13.93 6.88 -12.98
N GLY A 241 12.98 5.94 -13.02
CA GLY A 241 13.16 4.59 -12.47
C GLY A 241 13.83 3.62 -13.45
N SER A 242 13.94 2.36 -13.03
CA SER A 242 14.51 1.30 -13.83
C SER A 242 13.60 0.90 -15.00
N GLU A 243 14.17 0.67 -16.17
CA GLU A 243 13.46 0.10 -17.30
C GLU A 243 13.25 -1.40 -17.10
N VAL A 244 12.00 -1.82 -16.93
CA VAL A 244 11.62 -3.24 -16.81
C VAL A 244 10.49 -3.55 -17.78
N LYS A 245 10.59 -4.67 -18.48
CA LYS A 245 9.51 -5.21 -19.30
C LYS A 245 8.37 -5.67 -18.40
N SER A 246 7.12 -5.50 -18.83
CA SER A 246 5.92 -6.03 -18.12
C SER A 246 5.72 -5.53 -16.69
N LEU A 247 5.95 -4.26 -16.42
CA LEU A 247 5.88 -3.59 -15.10
C LEU A 247 4.68 -3.99 -14.24
N PHE A 248 3.49 -4.09 -14.84
CA PHE A 248 2.25 -4.37 -14.11
C PHE A 248 2.01 -5.87 -13.84
N ASN A 249 2.88 -6.77 -14.33
CA ASN A 249 2.83 -8.19 -14.02
C ASN A 249 3.63 -8.57 -12.77
N TYR A 250 4.22 -7.59 -12.06
CA TYR A 250 4.95 -7.84 -10.82
C TYR A 250 4.00 -8.48 -9.79
N PRO A 251 4.37 -9.63 -9.18
CA PRO A 251 3.52 -10.33 -8.21
C PRO A 251 3.65 -9.71 -6.82
N PHE A 252 2.52 -9.43 -6.18
CA PHE A 252 2.46 -9.12 -4.75
C PHE A 252 1.80 -10.29 -4.01
N PHE A 253 2.37 -10.69 -2.87
CA PHE A 253 1.73 -11.65 -1.99
C PHE A 253 0.50 -11.06 -1.32
N THR A 254 -0.56 -11.85 -1.28
CA THR A 254 -1.72 -11.62 -0.41
C THR A 254 -1.56 -12.43 0.88
N LYS A 255 -2.40 -12.18 1.86
CA LYS A 255 -2.39 -12.89 3.14
C LYS A 255 -2.55 -14.42 2.99
N ASP A 256 -3.32 -14.86 2.00
CA ASP A 256 -3.58 -16.28 1.77
C ASP A 256 -2.49 -16.96 0.90
N MET A 257 -1.30 -16.35 0.82
CA MET A 257 -0.16 -16.81 0.02
C MET A 257 -0.49 -16.97 -1.48
N THR A 258 -1.51 -16.27 -1.95
CA THR A 258 -1.81 -16.13 -3.37
C THR A 258 -1.12 -14.89 -3.94
N PHE A 259 -1.08 -14.77 -5.27
CA PHE A 259 -0.46 -13.63 -5.93
C PHE A 259 -1.51 -12.77 -6.62
N ILE A 260 -1.42 -11.47 -6.37
CA ILE A 260 -2.10 -10.45 -7.17
C ILE A 260 -1.08 -9.74 -8.05
N SER A 261 -1.43 -9.42 -9.30
CA SER A 261 -0.56 -8.61 -10.14
C SER A 261 -0.53 -7.15 -9.67
N ALA A 262 0.58 -6.46 -9.87
CA ALA A 262 0.67 -5.03 -9.59
C ALA A 262 -0.38 -4.22 -10.35
N GLY A 263 -0.74 -4.66 -11.56
CA GLY A 263 -1.80 -4.06 -12.36
C GLY A 263 -3.16 -4.15 -11.68
N ASP A 264 -3.54 -5.35 -11.22
CA ASP A 264 -4.81 -5.57 -10.51
C ASP A 264 -4.83 -4.82 -9.18
N TYR A 265 -3.71 -4.80 -8.45
CA TYR A 265 -3.56 -4.02 -7.22
C TYR A 265 -3.80 -2.53 -7.44
N VAL A 266 -3.14 -1.92 -8.43
CA VAL A 266 -3.29 -0.50 -8.76
C VAL A 266 -4.70 -0.19 -9.23
N GLN A 267 -5.28 -1.04 -10.09
CA GLN A 267 -6.65 -0.88 -10.56
C GLN A 267 -7.65 -0.93 -9.40
N GLN A 268 -7.54 -1.90 -8.51
CA GLN A 268 -8.39 -1.99 -7.32
C GLN A 268 -8.19 -0.78 -6.41
N SER A 269 -6.95 -0.37 -6.18
CA SER A 269 -6.65 0.82 -5.36
C SER A 269 -7.29 2.09 -5.92
N ILE A 270 -7.29 2.30 -7.24
CA ILE A 270 -7.94 3.45 -7.88
C ILE A 270 -9.47 3.37 -7.70
N ILE A 271 -10.07 2.23 -8.04
CA ILE A 271 -11.53 2.07 -8.01
C ILE A 271 -12.07 2.25 -6.58
N PHE A 272 -11.50 1.55 -5.62
CA PHE A 272 -11.98 1.58 -4.25
C PHE A 272 -11.65 2.89 -3.53
N SER A 273 -10.56 3.60 -3.89
CA SER A 273 -10.33 4.95 -3.38
C SER A 273 -11.38 5.95 -3.86
N VAL A 274 -11.82 5.85 -5.12
CA VAL A 274 -12.92 6.69 -5.63
C VAL A 274 -14.24 6.37 -4.94
N ILE A 275 -14.56 5.10 -4.73
CA ILE A 275 -15.76 4.68 -3.99
C ILE A 275 -15.71 5.20 -2.55
N TYR A 276 -14.57 5.07 -1.89
CA TYR A 276 -14.39 5.58 -0.54
C TYR A 276 -14.52 7.10 -0.46
N LEU A 277 -14.03 7.85 -1.45
CA LEU A 277 -14.24 9.30 -1.51
C LEU A 277 -15.72 9.66 -1.52
N PHE A 278 -16.57 8.94 -2.23
CA PHE A 278 -18.03 9.22 -2.24
C PHE A 278 -18.63 9.09 -0.85
N VAL A 279 -18.27 8.02 -0.13
CA VAL A 279 -18.72 7.81 1.26
C VAL A 279 -18.17 8.91 2.16
N LEU A 280 -16.86 9.14 2.12
CA LEU A 280 -16.16 10.07 2.99
C LEU A 280 -16.73 11.50 2.86
N MET A 281 -16.92 11.97 1.63
CA MET A 281 -17.45 13.31 1.38
C MET A 281 -18.93 13.41 1.77
N SER A 282 -19.70 12.33 1.65
CA SER A 282 -21.10 12.32 2.10
C SER A 282 -21.22 12.36 3.63
N VAL A 283 -20.40 11.61 4.35
CA VAL A 283 -20.32 11.64 5.82
C VAL A 283 -19.89 13.03 6.29
N PHE A 284 -18.87 13.61 5.67
CA PHE A 284 -18.41 14.98 6.00
C PHE A 284 -19.53 16.00 5.83
N ILE A 285 -20.22 16.01 4.69
CA ILE A 285 -21.33 16.93 4.42
C ILE A 285 -22.44 16.71 5.45
N CYS A 286 -22.82 15.47 5.73
CA CYS A 286 -23.84 15.16 6.72
C CYS A 286 -23.48 15.73 8.10
N LEU A 287 -22.28 15.47 8.58
CA LEU A 287 -21.80 16.00 9.86
C LEU A 287 -21.76 17.54 9.86
N SER A 288 -21.31 18.19 8.78
CA SER A 288 -21.25 19.64 8.69
C SER A 288 -22.65 20.29 8.82
N PHE A 289 -23.68 19.68 8.20
CA PHE A 289 -25.05 20.19 8.30
C PHE A 289 -25.69 19.87 9.65
N LEU A 290 -25.31 18.80 10.34
CA LEU A 290 -25.83 18.44 11.65
C LEU A 290 -25.18 19.25 12.79
N VAL A 291 -23.86 19.30 12.82
CA VAL A 291 -23.06 19.82 13.94
C VAL A 291 -22.85 21.33 13.86
N LYS A 292 -22.66 21.89 12.65
CA LYS A 292 -22.54 23.35 12.39
C LYS A 292 -21.32 24.03 13.03
N ASN A 293 -20.35 23.28 13.46
CA ASN A 293 -19.13 23.79 14.04
C ASN A 293 -17.93 23.03 13.40
N THR A 294 -17.05 23.78 12.77
CA THR A 294 -15.92 23.21 12.02
C THR A 294 -15.02 22.33 12.90
N LEU A 295 -14.68 22.83 14.09
CA LEU A 295 -13.78 22.10 15.00
C LEU A 295 -14.39 20.76 15.44
N ILE A 296 -15.66 20.78 15.84
CA ILE A 296 -16.34 19.57 16.31
C ILE A 296 -16.47 18.55 15.18
N VAL A 297 -16.78 18.99 13.95
CA VAL A 297 -16.83 18.09 12.77
C VAL A 297 -15.50 17.39 12.57
N HIS A 298 -14.37 18.11 12.62
CA HIS A 298 -13.04 17.50 12.46
C HIS A 298 -12.65 16.57 13.61
N ILE A 299 -13.01 16.91 14.85
CA ILE A 299 -12.79 16.04 16.02
C ILE A 299 -13.57 14.72 15.86
N VAL A 300 -14.86 14.81 15.52
CA VAL A 300 -15.70 13.61 15.31
C VAL A 300 -15.13 12.74 14.20
N LEU A 301 -14.71 13.34 13.09
CA LEU A 301 -14.07 12.61 12.00
C LEU A 301 -12.74 11.97 12.43
N PHE A 302 -11.89 12.68 13.15
CA PHE A 302 -10.65 12.14 13.66
C PHE A 302 -10.89 10.89 14.54
N ILE A 303 -11.88 10.96 15.43
CA ILE A 303 -12.28 9.82 16.28
C ILE A 303 -12.77 8.66 15.42
N LEU A 304 -13.63 8.92 14.43
CA LEU A 304 -14.12 7.88 13.51
C LEU A 304 -12.98 7.22 12.72
N PHE A 305 -12.06 8.00 12.17
CA PHE A 305 -10.90 7.50 11.45
C PHE A 305 -9.99 6.65 12.35
N SER A 306 -9.77 7.09 13.58
CA SER A 306 -8.92 6.38 14.56
C SER A 306 -9.55 5.05 14.98
N ILE A 307 -10.83 5.03 15.27
CA ILE A 307 -11.56 3.80 15.64
C ILE A 307 -11.52 2.81 14.47
N ASN A 308 -11.79 3.28 13.24
CA ASN A 308 -11.76 2.42 12.06
C ASN A 308 -10.36 1.86 11.78
N LEU A 309 -9.31 2.65 11.95
CA LEU A 309 -7.94 2.18 11.82
C LEU A 309 -7.64 1.03 12.80
N LEU A 310 -8.08 1.16 14.05
CA LEU A 310 -7.92 0.10 15.05
C LEU A 310 -8.70 -1.16 14.67
N ILE A 311 -9.93 -1.01 14.19
CA ILE A 311 -10.76 -2.14 13.73
C ILE A 311 -10.07 -2.87 12.56
N ILE A 312 -9.62 -2.14 11.55
CA ILE A 312 -8.94 -2.70 10.37
C ILE A 312 -7.68 -3.47 10.79
N LYS A 313 -6.82 -2.86 11.60
CA LYS A 313 -5.55 -3.47 12.02
C LYS A 313 -5.74 -4.71 12.91
N ASN A 314 -6.87 -4.81 13.63
CA ASN A 314 -7.21 -5.99 14.43
C ASN A 314 -7.99 -7.07 13.63
N GLY A 315 -7.96 -7.01 12.31
CA GLY A 315 -8.60 -8.00 11.44
C GLY A 315 -10.11 -7.80 11.24
N GLY A 316 -10.66 -6.66 11.65
CA GLY A 316 -12.08 -6.31 11.48
C GLY A 316 -12.41 -5.70 10.11
N ALA A 317 -11.51 -5.73 9.14
CA ALA A 317 -11.84 -5.34 7.78
C ALA A 317 -12.87 -6.32 7.19
N HIS A 318 -13.96 -5.79 6.65
CA HIS A 318 -15.02 -6.59 6.06
C HIS A 318 -15.47 -5.98 4.73
N PRO A 319 -15.66 -6.78 3.68
CA PRO A 319 -15.96 -6.27 2.33
C PRO A 319 -17.22 -5.39 2.26
N LEU A 320 -18.20 -5.61 3.13
CA LEU A 320 -19.44 -4.82 3.15
C LEU A 320 -19.32 -3.49 3.89
N LEU A 321 -18.25 -3.27 4.64
CA LEU A 321 -18.07 -2.05 5.42
C LEU A 321 -17.32 -0.98 4.60
N PRO A 322 -17.96 0.17 4.26
CA PRO A 322 -17.33 1.21 3.45
C PRO A 322 -16.02 1.75 4.03
N TRP A 323 -15.90 1.79 5.34
CA TRP A 323 -14.69 2.26 6.02
C TRP A 323 -13.52 1.27 5.97
N SER A 324 -13.73 0.02 5.55
CA SER A 324 -12.63 -0.91 5.24
C SER A 324 -11.73 -0.37 4.12
N TYR A 325 -12.27 0.47 3.23
CA TYR A 325 -11.51 1.12 2.15
C TYR A 325 -10.69 2.35 2.58
N GLN A 326 -10.63 2.63 3.88
CA GLN A 326 -9.83 3.70 4.45
C GLN A 326 -8.32 3.46 4.33
N ASP A 327 -7.90 2.20 4.35
CA ASP A 327 -6.51 1.76 4.14
C ASP A 327 -6.50 0.68 3.05
N LEU A 328 -6.24 1.11 1.82
CA LEU A 328 -6.40 0.26 0.65
C LEU A 328 -5.30 -0.80 0.53
N ASP A 329 -4.07 -0.48 0.89
CA ASP A 329 -3.00 -1.47 0.84
C ASP A 329 -3.31 -2.65 1.76
N PHE A 330 -3.73 -2.35 2.99
CA PHE A 330 -4.13 -3.36 3.95
C PHE A 330 -5.36 -4.14 3.50
N THR A 331 -6.37 -3.45 2.95
CA THR A 331 -7.64 -4.07 2.54
C THR A 331 -7.46 -4.98 1.33
N VAL A 332 -6.69 -4.56 0.34
CA VAL A 332 -6.48 -5.32 -0.91
C VAL A 332 -5.52 -6.50 -0.70
N LEU A 333 -4.41 -6.30 0.05
CA LEU A 333 -3.39 -7.33 0.18
C LEU A 333 -3.60 -8.26 1.39
N GLN A 334 -4.12 -7.75 2.50
CA GLN A 334 -4.19 -8.54 3.74
C GLN A 334 -5.56 -9.14 4.02
N HIS A 335 -6.63 -8.60 3.46
CA HIS A 335 -7.99 -9.06 3.79
C HIS A 335 -8.85 -9.47 2.60
N GLU A 336 -8.35 -9.30 1.37
CA GLU A 336 -9.15 -9.54 0.15
C GLU A 336 -10.57 -8.92 0.23
N ALA A 337 -10.68 -7.85 1.02
CA ALA A 337 -11.95 -7.21 1.36
C ALA A 337 -12.45 -6.27 0.25
N ALA A 338 -11.68 -6.11 -0.84
CA ALA A 338 -12.09 -5.33 -1.99
C ALA A 338 -13.13 -6.11 -2.81
N SER A 339 -14.40 -5.84 -2.62
CA SER A 339 -15.50 -6.55 -3.30
C SER A 339 -16.52 -5.61 -3.92
N TRP A 340 -17.13 -6.03 -5.03
CA TRP A 340 -18.22 -5.29 -5.68
C TRP A 340 -19.47 -5.15 -4.81
N LEU A 341 -19.73 -6.10 -3.93
CA LEU A 341 -20.81 -5.99 -2.94
C LEU A 341 -20.54 -4.84 -1.98
N GLY A 342 -19.29 -4.67 -1.51
CA GLY A 342 -18.89 -3.54 -0.69
C GLY A 342 -19.02 -2.20 -1.41
N ALA A 343 -18.77 -2.17 -2.72
CA ALA A 343 -19.02 -0.99 -3.54
C ALA A 343 -20.50 -0.58 -3.53
N ILE A 344 -21.41 -1.54 -3.72
CA ILE A 344 -22.86 -1.31 -3.68
C ILE A 344 -23.29 -0.77 -2.29
N PHE A 345 -22.82 -1.39 -1.21
CA PHE A 345 -23.09 -0.90 0.16
C PHE A 345 -22.54 0.51 0.39
N SER A 346 -21.36 0.82 -0.15
CA SER A 346 -20.79 2.16 -0.08
C SER A 346 -21.67 3.21 -0.77
N PHE A 347 -22.24 2.88 -1.93
CA PHE A 347 -23.19 3.76 -2.62
C PHE A 347 -24.49 3.93 -1.81
N LEU A 348 -25.01 2.88 -1.19
CA LEU A 348 -26.19 2.98 -0.33
C LEU A 348 -25.91 3.89 0.88
N VAL A 349 -24.77 3.73 1.56
CA VAL A 349 -24.36 4.61 2.66
C VAL A 349 -24.22 6.07 2.18
N THR A 350 -23.63 6.31 1.01
CA THR A 350 -23.52 7.65 0.41
C THR A 350 -24.91 8.28 0.24
N ILE A 351 -25.88 7.55 -0.32
CA ILE A 351 -27.25 8.03 -0.52
C ILE A 351 -27.90 8.37 0.82
N ILE A 352 -27.81 7.47 1.80
CA ILE A 352 -28.39 7.67 3.15
C ILE A 352 -27.81 8.92 3.79
N MET A 353 -26.48 9.12 3.77
CA MET A 353 -25.83 10.29 4.36
C MET A 353 -26.24 11.59 3.66
N LEU A 354 -26.39 11.59 2.34
CA LEU A 354 -26.87 12.74 1.58
C LEU A 354 -28.34 13.07 1.91
N LEU A 355 -29.21 12.07 2.04
CA LEU A 355 -30.60 12.26 2.44
C LEU A 355 -30.70 12.86 3.85
N LEU A 356 -29.89 12.40 4.81
CA LEU A 356 -29.79 12.96 6.15
C LEU A 356 -29.32 14.42 6.11
N ALA A 357 -28.30 14.73 5.30
CA ALA A 357 -27.82 16.09 5.13
C ALA A 357 -28.90 17.04 4.54
N ILE A 358 -29.64 16.56 3.53
CA ILE A 358 -30.76 17.30 2.93
C ILE A 358 -31.85 17.57 3.98
N LYS A 359 -32.24 16.53 4.75
CA LYS A 359 -33.24 16.69 5.83
C LYS A 359 -32.78 17.65 6.92
N ALA A 360 -31.50 17.61 7.29
CA ALA A 360 -30.90 18.54 8.24
C ALA A 360 -30.88 19.98 7.72
N SER A 361 -30.70 20.16 6.41
CA SER A 361 -30.76 21.46 5.74
C SER A 361 -32.18 22.03 5.74
N GLN A 362 -33.22 21.23 5.51
CA GLN A 362 -34.64 21.65 5.43
C GLN A 362 -35.21 22.09 6.79
N ARG A 363 -34.83 21.42 7.89
CA ARG A 363 -35.34 21.74 9.24
C ARG A 363 -35.03 23.15 9.72
N ARG A 364 -34.27 23.95 8.98
CA ARG A 364 -33.86 25.29 9.34
C ARG A 364 -34.71 26.39 8.72
N ASP A 365 -35.40 26.09 7.64
CA ASP A 365 -36.30 27.06 7.02
C ASP A 365 -37.45 27.46 7.94
N TYR A 366 -37.70 26.69 9.06
CA TYR A 366 -38.75 26.94 10.06
C TYR A 366 -38.24 27.56 11.36
N GLN A 367 -36.93 27.84 11.54
CA GLN A 367 -36.37 28.41 12.79
C GLN A 367 -35.66 29.75 12.62
N SER A 368 -35.71 30.37 11.46
CA SER A 368 -35.28 31.75 11.17
C SER A 368 -36.49 32.66 11.09
#